data_976d8ad621046c5f24bd00fb912d84a7
#
_entry.id   976d8ad621046c5f24bd00fb912d84a7
#
_cell.length_a   1.000
_cell.length_b   1.000
_cell.length_c   1.000
_cell.angle_alpha   90.00
_cell.angle_beta   90.00
_cell.angle_gamma   90.00
#
_symmetry.space_group_name_H-M   'P 1'
#
loop_
_entity.id
_entity.type
_entity.pdbx_description
1 polymer ?
#
loop_
_entity_poly.entity_id
_entity_poly.type
_entity_poly.pdbx_seq_one_letter_code
_entity_poly.pdbx_strand_id
1 'polypeptide(L)'
;MTIVDRSGPGVRITLLDNERAPSGEPLDLAGRIIAFTYEDAEKKADQVSLQLDNFDLALFERAELVGGATLEVSWGYPGNMAPPRRVVVKKLKGFQTLTIEGQATSVLMNREAKTRAWTNKSRADVVREIAAEHGYEGEFLDVEDTGEVLDTISQSAETDARFLRRLAAREEYEYFVDDTGFHWRSRDQASAPKHVLTWFSDPGRGDIISVSVES
;
A
#
# COMPACT_ATOMS: atom_id res chain seq x y z
N MET A 1 17.04 -33.09 15.93
CA MET A 1 15.62 -32.80 16.18
C MET A 1 15.49 -31.29 16.18
N THR A 2 15.12 -30.70 15.05
CA THR A 2 15.00 -29.24 14.91
C THR A 2 13.71 -28.81 15.61
N ILE A 3 13.83 -28.05 16.69
CA ILE A 3 12.67 -27.44 17.34
C ILE A 3 12.14 -26.41 16.35
N VAL A 4 11.02 -26.70 15.71
CA VAL A 4 10.28 -25.70 14.93
C VAL A 4 9.70 -24.73 15.95
N ASP A 5 10.24 -23.51 15.96
CA ASP A 5 9.70 -22.42 16.77
C ASP A 5 8.28 -22.14 16.27
N ARG A 6 7.29 -22.50 17.10
CA ARG A 6 5.85 -22.27 16.84
C ARG A 6 5.42 -20.90 17.36
N SER A 7 6.24 -19.88 17.14
CA SER A 7 5.81 -18.51 17.39
C SER A 7 4.60 -18.20 16.50
N GLY A 8 3.56 -17.63 17.07
CA GLY A 8 2.37 -17.19 16.33
C GLY A 8 2.74 -16.08 15.32
N PRO A 9 1.88 -15.81 14.33
CA PRO A 9 2.07 -14.68 13.45
C PRO A 9 2.05 -13.38 14.26
N GLY A 10 2.90 -12.44 13.87
CA GLY A 10 3.02 -11.13 14.48
C GLY A 10 2.78 -10.01 13.49
N VAL A 11 2.54 -8.82 14.01
CA VAL A 11 2.44 -7.58 13.23
C VAL A 11 3.49 -6.62 13.75
N ARG A 12 4.25 -6.01 12.84
CA ARG A 12 5.20 -4.93 13.14
C ARG A 12 4.64 -3.64 12.56
N ILE A 13 4.65 -2.59 13.33
CA ILE A 13 4.16 -1.28 12.93
C ILE A 13 5.26 -0.28 13.24
N THR A 14 5.65 0.52 12.26
CA THR A 14 6.67 1.57 12.37
C THR A 14 6.06 2.89 11.95
N LEU A 15 6.34 3.96 12.69
CA LEU A 15 5.95 5.30 12.30
C LEU A 15 6.98 5.88 11.35
N LEU A 16 6.56 6.41 10.19
CA LEU A 16 7.48 6.90 9.18
C LEU A 16 7.53 8.41 9.03
N ASP A 17 6.46 9.11 9.29
CA ASP A 17 6.35 10.50 8.85
C ASP A 17 5.54 11.31 9.84
N ASN A 18 6.15 11.55 10.99
CA ASN A 18 5.57 12.41 11.99
C ASN A 18 6.69 13.28 12.59
N GLU A 19 6.57 14.59 12.45
CA GLU A 19 7.47 15.57 13.04
C GLU A 19 7.57 15.46 14.58
N ARG A 20 6.67 14.71 15.21
CA ARG A 20 6.55 14.56 16.66
C ARG A 20 7.21 13.30 17.23
N ALA A 21 7.60 12.36 16.37
CA ALA A 21 8.28 11.14 16.79
C ALA A 21 9.45 10.82 15.85
N PRO A 22 10.57 10.30 16.33
CA PRO A 22 11.68 9.87 15.49
C PRO A 22 11.20 8.79 14.53
N SER A 23 11.43 9.02 13.23
CA SER A 23 11.09 8.07 12.18
C SER A 23 11.92 6.79 12.31
N GLY A 24 11.31 5.66 11.95
CA GLY A 24 12.00 4.38 11.82
C GLY A 24 12.02 3.48 13.05
N GLU A 25 11.56 3.94 14.21
CA GLU A 25 11.42 3.09 15.39
C GLU A 25 10.07 2.33 15.36
N PRO A 26 10.08 1.02 15.63
CA PRO A 26 8.83 0.28 15.79
C PRO A 26 7.99 0.83 16.94
N LEU A 27 6.70 0.99 16.71
CA LEU A 27 5.79 1.32 17.80
C LEU A 27 5.70 0.14 18.76
N ASP A 28 6.01 0.38 20.03
CA ASP A 28 5.81 -0.64 21.06
C ASP A 28 4.31 -0.80 21.35
N LEU A 29 3.71 -1.70 20.60
CA LEU A 29 2.32 -2.13 20.76
C LEU A 29 2.26 -3.60 21.24
N ALA A 30 3.38 -4.11 21.77
CA ALA A 30 3.50 -5.50 22.22
C ALA A 30 2.39 -5.87 23.23
N GLY A 31 1.69 -6.95 22.95
CA GLY A 31 0.59 -7.44 23.75
C GLY A 31 -0.72 -6.65 23.66
N ARG A 32 -0.78 -5.56 22.88
CA ARG A 32 -1.99 -4.76 22.69
C ARG A 32 -2.75 -5.06 21.40
N ILE A 33 -2.15 -5.76 20.45
CA ILE A 33 -2.78 -6.07 19.16
C ILE A 33 -3.81 -7.18 19.36
N ILE A 34 -5.09 -6.85 19.16
CA ILE A 34 -6.20 -7.79 19.23
C ILE A 34 -6.44 -8.43 17.86
N ALA A 35 -6.48 -7.60 16.82
CA ALA A 35 -6.69 -8.05 15.46
C ALA A 35 -6.00 -7.12 14.45
N PHE A 36 -5.56 -7.70 13.35
CA PHE A 36 -5.01 -6.99 12.21
C PHE A 36 -5.62 -7.55 10.93
N THR A 37 -6.07 -6.66 10.06
CA THR A 37 -6.59 -7.01 8.74
C THR A 37 -5.94 -6.10 7.71
N TYR A 38 -5.40 -6.69 6.66
CA TYR A 38 -4.94 -6.00 5.46
C TYR A 38 -5.80 -6.49 4.28
N GLU A 39 -6.43 -5.57 3.58
CA GLU A 39 -7.24 -5.83 2.41
C GLU A 39 -6.54 -5.23 1.19
N ASP A 40 -6.03 -6.09 0.32
CA ASP A 40 -5.47 -5.73 -0.98
C ASP A 40 -6.60 -5.69 -2.01
N ALA A 41 -6.71 -4.60 -2.74
CA ALA A 41 -7.84 -4.36 -3.65
C ALA A 41 -7.39 -3.78 -5.00
N GLU A 42 -7.53 -4.57 -6.05
CA GLU A 42 -7.13 -4.21 -7.43
C GLU A 42 -7.62 -2.82 -7.90
N LYS A 43 -8.83 -2.41 -7.49
CA LYS A 43 -9.48 -1.18 -8.00
C LYS A 43 -9.60 -0.05 -6.98
N LYS A 44 -9.16 -0.27 -5.75
CA LYS A 44 -9.23 0.69 -4.64
C LYS A 44 -7.87 0.73 -3.97
N ALA A 45 -7.64 1.78 -3.19
CA ALA A 45 -6.48 1.77 -2.30
C ALA A 45 -6.64 0.68 -1.25
N ASP A 46 -5.56 -0.05 -0.99
CA ASP A 46 -5.51 -1.07 0.05
C ASP A 46 -5.92 -0.49 1.40
N GLN A 47 -6.53 -1.31 2.21
CA GLN A 47 -7.05 -0.90 3.50
C GLN A 47 -6.41 -1.70 4.63
N VAL A 48 -6.17 -1.02 5.73
CA VAL A 48 -5.70 -1.61 6.97
C VAL A 48 -6.69 -1.34 8.08
N SER A 49 -6.98 -2.36 8.86
CA SER A 49 -7.69 -2.25 10.12
C SER A 49 -6.87 -2.90 11.22
N LEU A 50 -6.53 -2.11 12.23
CA LEU A 50 -5.79 -2.55 13.40
C LEU A 50 -6.65 -2.30 14.64
N GLN A 51 -6.93 -3.36 15.39
CA GLN A 51 -7.63 -3.28 16.67
C GLN A 51 -6.63 -3.47 17.81
N LEU A 52 -6.62 -2.51 18.73
CA LEU A 52 -5.72 -2.46 19.86
C LEU A 52 -6.49 -2.50 21.18
N ASP A 53 -5.96 -3.22 22.15
CA ASP A 53 -6.39 -3.10 23.54
C ASP A 53 -5.96 -1.74 24.11
N ASN A 54 -6.93 -0.94 24.49
CA ASN A 54 -6.77 0.38 25.10
C ASN A 54 -7.51 0.46 26.46
N PHE A 55 -7.54 -0.65 27.17
CA PHE A 55 -8.26 -0.74 28.45
C PHE A 55 -7.79 0.34 29.44
N ASP A 56 -6.50 0.63 29.48
CA ASP A 56 -5.88 1.66 30.31
C ASP A 56 -5.95 3.08 29.72
N LEU A 57 -6.55 3.23 28.53
CA LEU A 57 -6.68 4.50 27.78
C LEU A 57 -5.35 5.17 27.39
N ALA A 58 -4.21 4.52 27.61
CA ALA A 58 -2.88 5.08 27.39
C ALA A 58 -2.58 5.34 25.90
N LEU A 59 -3.25 4.66 24.98
CA LEU A 59 -3.05 4.88 23.54
C LEU A 59 -3.60 6.23 23.06
N PHE A 60 -4.52 6.86 23.78
CA PHE A 60 -5.00 8.21 23.47
C PHE A 60 -3.96 9.31 23.74
N GLU A 61 -3.00 9.03 24.59
CA GLU A 61 -1.90 9.94 24.90
C GLU A 61 -0.73 9.82 23.90
N ARG A 62 -0.78 8.81 23.02
CA ARG A 62 0.25 8.56 22.01
C ARG A 62 0.10 9.56 20.87
N ALA A 63 1.02 10.51 20.80
CA ALA A 63 1.02 11.54 19.74
C ALA A 63 1.22 10.97 18.34
N GLU A 64 1.71 9.74 18.23
CA GLU A 64 1.97 9.03 16.99
C GLU A 64 0.70 8.47 16.35
N LEU A 65 -0.29 8.15 17.19
CA LEU A 65 -1.55 7.56 16.73
C LEU A 65 -2.57 8.66 16.41
N VAL A 66 -2.32 9.41 15.34
CA VAL A 66 -3.21 10.50 14.91
C VAL A 66 -3.63 10.32 13.45
N GLY A 67 -4.76 10.93 13.10
CA GLY A 67 -5.19 10.97 11.70
C GLY A 67 -4.16 11.69 10.83
N GLY A 68 -3.83 11.11 9.69
CA GLY A 68 -2.79 11.61 8.77
C GLY A 68 -1.38 11.11 9.03
N ALA A 69 -1.12 10.42 10.14
CA ALA A 69 0.17 9.76 10.35
C ALA A 69 0.41 8.66 9.31
N THR A 70 1.64 8.53 8.84
CA THR A 70 2.05 7.45 7.95
C THR A 70 2.69 6.32 8.76
N LEU A 71 2.14 5.13 8.62
CA LEU A 71 2.65 3.92 9.26
C LEU A 71 3.19 2.98 8.19
N GLU A 72 4.27 2.29 8.53
CA GLU A 72 4.72 1.11 7.81
C GLU A 72 4.27 -0.12 8.59
N VAL A 73 3.54 -1.01 7.93
CA VAL A 73 3.01 -2.23 8.53
C VAL A 73 3.58 -3.45 7.82
N SER A 74 3.95 -4.46 8.58
CA SER A 74 4.43 -5.75 8.10
C SER A 74 3.88 -6.84 9.01
N TRP A 75 3.54 -7.99 8.46
CA TRP A 75 2.93 -9.10 9.21
C TRP A 75 3.49 -10.43 8.73
N GLY A 76 3.39 -11.44 9.54
CA GLY A 76 3.87 -12.79 9.21
C GLY A 76 4.44 -13.51 10.42
N TYR A 77 5.19 -14.55 10.15
CA TYR A 77 5.92 -15.29 11.18
C TYR A 77 7.31 -14.71 11.37
N PRO A 78 7.90 -14.81 12.58
CA PRO A 78 9.29 -14.43 12.82
C PRO A 78 10.23 -15.08 11.79
N GLY A 79 11.02 -14.25 11.10
CA GLY A 79 11.90 -14.70 10.02
C GLY A 79 11.26 -14.84 8.63
N ASN A 80 9.93 -14.67 8.54
CA ASN A 80 9.20 -14.67 7.26
C ASN A 80 8.05 -13.66 7.33
N MET A 81 8.40 -12.38 7.39
CA MET A 81 7.45 -11.28 7.39
C MET A 81 7.10 -10.88 5.96
N ALA A 82 5.84 -10.47 5.74
CA ALA A 82 5.45 -9.85 4.48
C ALA A 82 6.25 -8.57 4.23
N PRO A 83 6.48 -8.19 2.98
CA PRO A 83 7.07 -6.91 2.64
C PRO A 83 6.34 -5.76 3.32
N PRO A 84 7.05 -4.73 3.81
CA PRO A 84 6.43 -3.59 4.49
C PRO A 84 5.46 -2.83 3.58
N ARG A 85 4.31 -2.45 4.10
CA ARG A 85 3.30 -1.65 3.42
C ARG A 85 3.15 -0.29 4.10
N ARG A 86 3.12 0.78 3.30
CA ARG A 86 2.93 2.14 3.82
C ARG A 86 1.47 2.52 3.77
N VAL A 87 0.95 2.93 4.91
CA VAL A 87 -0.46 3.31 5.07
C VAL A 87 -0.58 4.65 5.79
N VAL A 88 -1.56 5.44 5.38
CA VAL A 88 -1.93 6.69 6.06
C VAL A 88 -3.12 6.41 6.97
N VAL A 89 -2.99 6.75 8.23
CA VAL A 89 -4.09 6.68 9.21
C VAL A 89 -5.20 7.62 8.78
N LYS A 90 -6.40 7.07 8.53
CA LYS A 90 -7.58 7.83 8.14
C LYS A 90 -8.47 8.12 9.32
N LYS A 91 -8.61 7.17 10.21
CA LYS A 91 -9.57 7.27 11.30
C LYS A 91 -9.11 6.44 12.51
N LEU A 92 -9.31 7.02 13.68
CA LEU A 92 -9.24 6.31 14.94
C LEU A 92 -10.65 6.30 15.53
N LYS A 93 -11.09 5.15 16.02
CA LYS A 93 -12.40 4.99 16.64
C LYS A 93 -12.36 3.97 17.77
N GLY A 94 -13.23 4.13 18.73
CA GLY A 94 -13.36 3.23 19.88
C GLY A 94 -12.98 3.90 21.19
N PHE A 95 -12.88 3.12 22.25
CA PHE A 95 -12.55 3.56 23.58
C PHE A 95 -11.60 2.56 24.26
N GLN A 96 -12.12 1.53 24.92
CA GLN A 96 -11.30 0.45 25.51
C GLN A 96 -10.72 -0.48 24.43
N THR A 97 -11.35 -0.56 23.28
CA THR A 97 -10.76 -1.12 22.06
C THR A 97 -10.62 0.01 21.06
N LEU A 98 -9.37 0.35 20.72
CA LEU A 98 -9.06 1.36 19.72
C LEU A 98 -8.90 0.69 18.35
N THR A 99 -9.69 1.14 17.38
CA THR A 99 -9.54 0.70 15.99
C THR A 99 -8.89 1.82 15.18
N ILE A 100 -7.79 1.49 14.51
CA ILE A 100 -7.09 2.36 13.58
C ILE A 100 -7.44 1.87 12.17
N GLU A 101 -8.05 2.75 11.37
CA GLU A 101 -8.31 2.51 9.95
C GLU A 101 -7.32 3.31 9.11
N GLY A 102 -6.57 2.62 8.26
CA GLY A 102 -5.59 3.19 7.35
C GLY A 102 -5.85 2.82 5.90
N GLN A 103 -5.27 3.56 4.99
CA GLN A 103 -5.27 3.28 3.56
C GLN A 103 -3.86 3.42 3.00
N ALA A 104 -3.54 2.67 1.94
CA ALA A 104 -2.25 2.79 1.26
C ALA A 104 -1.93 4.25 0.91
N THR A 105 -0.65 4.63 0.95
CA THR A 105 -0.20 6.01 0.68
C THR A 105 -0.58 6.51 -0.70
N SER A 106 -0.82 5.61 -1.67
CA SER A 106 -1.35 5.96 -3.00
C SER A 106 -2.66 6.76 -2.95
N VAL A 107 -3.41 6.69 -1.85
CA VAL A 107 -4.62 7.51 -1.64
C VAL A 107 -4.31 9.01 -1.62
N LEU A 108 -3.07 9.41 -1.29
CA LEU A 108 -2.66 10.82 -1.27
C LEU A 108 -2.74 11.44 -2.67
N MET A 109 -2.54 10.65 -3.72
CA MET A 109 -2.69 11.09 -5.11
C MET A 109 -4.15 11.42 -5.48
N ASN A 110 -5.12 11.03 -4.65
CA ASN A 110 -6.55 11.35 -4.82
C ASN A 110 -7.01 12.52 -3.95
N ARG A 111 -6.12 13.17 -3.21
CA ARG A 111 -6.48 14.13 -2.16
C ARG A 111 -6.92 15.47 -2.73
N GLU A 112 -6.29 15.91 -3.80
CA GLU A 112 -6.46 17.25 -4.37
C GLU A 112 -6.61 17.20 -5.88
N ALA A 113 -7.58 17.95 -6.41
CA ALA A 113 -7.72 18.15 -7.83
C ALA A 113 -6.81 19.30 -8.28
N LYS A 114 -5.99 19.04 -9.29
CA LYS A 114 -5.02 20.00 -9.82
C LYS A 114 -5.38 20.42 -11.25
N THR A 115 -4.97 21.63 -11.60
CA THR A 115 -5.02 22.11 -12.99
C THR A 115 -3.64 22.60 -13.37
N ARG A 116 -3.00 21.91 -14.29
CA ARG A 116 -1.65 22.19 -14.77
C ARG A 116 -1.43 21.63 -16.17
N ALA A 117 -0.38 22.09 -16.83
CA ALA A 117 -0.01 21.64 -18.17
C ALA A 117 1.51 21.48 -18.28
N TRP A 118 1.90 20.51 -19.07
CA TRP A 118 3.30 20.26 -19.43
C TRP A 118 3.45 20.47 -20.95
N THR A 119 4.56 21.03 -21.37
CA THR A 119 4.85 21.29 -22.78
C THR A 119 6.11 20.54 -23.21
N ASN A 120 6.11 20.03 -24.43
CA ASN A 120 7.25 19.32 -25.03
C ASN A 120 7.77 18.17 -24.16
N LYS A 121 6.85 17.35 -23.63
CA LYS A 121 7.16 16.17 -22.82
C LYS A 121 6.46 14.93 -23.32
N SER A 122 7.05 13.78 -23.04
CA SER A 122 6.35 12.49 -23.19
C SER A 122 5.37 12.28 -22.03
N ARG A 123 4.42 11.36 -22.20
CA ARG A 123 3.52 10.97 -21.10
C ARG A 123 4.31 10.33 -19.97
N ALA A 124 5.32 9.52 -20.29
CA ALA A 124 6.20 8.90 -19.30
C ALA A 124 6.94 9.95 -18.46
N ASP A 125 7.44 11.05 -19.06
CA ASP A 125 8.12 12.11 -18.31
C ASP A 125 7.17 12.79 -17.31
N VAL A 126 5.94 13.07 -17.75
CA VAL A 126 4.92 13.66 -16.89
C VAL A 126 4.55 12.72 -15.75
N VAL A 127 4.44 11.42 -16.01
CA VAL A 127 4.17 10.39 -15.00
C VAL A 127 5.30 10.35 -13.97
N ARG A 128 6.57 10.38 -14.40
CA ARG A 128 7.73 10.40 -13.49
C ARG A 128 7.72 11.63 -12.57
N GLU A 129 7.40 12.80 -13.12
CA GLU A 129 7.32 14.02 -12.30
C GLU A 129 6.24 13.93 -11.23
N ILE A 130 5.07 13.43 -11.60
CA ILE A 130 3.98 13.25 -10.64
C ILE A 130 4.34 12.20 -9.59
N ALA A 131 4.95 11.09 -9.99
CA ALA A 131 5.39 10.07 -9.07
C ALA A 131 6.42 10.62 -8.06
N ALA A 132 7.40 11.40 -8.53
CA ALA A 132 8.40 12.04 -7.67
C ALA A 132 7.77 13.03 -6.67
N GLU A 133 6.74 13.80 -7.06
CA GLU A 133 5.98 14.67 -6.13
C GLU A 133 5.36 13.88 -4.97
N HIS A 134 5.09 12.60 -5.17
CA HIS A 134 4.53 11.68 -4.18
C HIS A 134 5.59 10.79 -3.52
N GLY A 135 6.89 11.08 -3.74
CA GLY A 135 8.01 10.40 -3.10
C GLY A 135 8.39 9.05 -3.72
N TYR A 136 7.95 8.77 -4.94
CA TYR A 136 8.36 7.56 -5.67
C TYR A 136 9.52 7.89 -6.61
N GLU A 137 10.71 7.40 -6.26
CA GLU A 137 11.96 7.62 -7.00
C GLU A 137 12.83 6.35 -6.97
N GLY A 138 13.84 6.30 -7.86
CA GLY A 138 14.83 5.24 -7.88
C GLY A 138 14.21 3.85 -8.07
N GLU A 139 14.52 2.92 -7.17
CA GLU A 139 14.04 1.54 -7.22
C GLU A 139 12.53 1.38 -6.98
N PHE A 140 11.88 2.41 -6.41
CA PHE A 140 10.43 2.44 -6.17
C PHE A 140 9.64 3.04 -7.32
N LEU A 141 10.26 3.25 -8.48
CA LEU A 141 9.65 3.87 -9.64
C LEU A 141 9.88 3.02 -10.90
N ASP A 142 8.82 2.39 -11.38
CA ASP A 142 8.80 1.60 -12.61
C ASP A 142 7.86 2.26 -13.64
N VAL A 143 8.42 3.08 -14.50
CA VAL A 143 7.71 3.82 -15.56
C VAL A 143 8.31 3.47 -16.90
N GLU A 144 7.56 2.77 -17.72
CA GLU A 144 7.93 2.42 -19.08
C GLU A 144 7.89 3.67 -19.99
N ASP A 145 8.88 3.80 -20.85
CA ASP A 145 8.99 4.95 -21.75
C ASP A 145 7.90 4.98 -22.81
N THR A 146 7.41 6.18 -23.11
CA THR A 146 6.57 6.42 -24.26
C THR A 146 7.34 7.22 -25.29
N GLY A 147 7.34 6.75 -26.55
CA GLY A 147 8.15 7.35 -27.60
C GLY A 147 7.65 8.70 -28.11
N GLU A 148 6.41 9.09 -27.84
CA GLU A 148 5.78 10.30 -28.37
C GLU A 148 5.98 11.49 -27.44
N VAL A 149 6.61 12.55 -27.96
CA VAL A 149 6.68 13.85 -27.30
C VAL A 149 5.52 14.72 -27.78
N LEU A 150 4.73 15.22 -26.84
CA LEU A 150 3.53 16.00 -27.12
C LEU A 150 3.76 17.49 -26.87
N ASP A 151 3.19 18.33 -27.72
CA ASP A 151 3.25 19.78 -27.54
C ASP A 151 2.66 20.22 -26.20
N THR A 152 1.57 19.56 -25.79
CA THR A 152 0.91 19.88 -24.51
C THR A 152 0.20 18.66 -23.94
N ILE A 153 0.44 18.42 -22.65
CA ILE A 153 -0.31 17.43 -21.83
C ILE A 153 -0.98 18.22 -20.71
N SER A 154 -2.30 18.13 -20.60
CA SER A 154 -3.08 18.92 -19.63
C SER A 154 -3.77 18.01 -18.60
N GLN A 155 -3.66 18.39 -17.32
CA GLN A 155 -4.48 17.94 -16.22
C GLN A 155 -5.46 19.08 -15.88
N SER A 156 -6.75 18.81 -15.89
CA SER A 156 -7.78 19.84 -15.70
C SER A 156 -8.78 19.42 -14.63
N ALA A 157 -8.70 20.08 -13.48
CA ALA A 157 -9.59 19.86 -12.32
C ALA A 157 -9.76 18.38 -11.96
N GLU A 158 -8.68 17.60 -12.04
CA GLU A 158 -8.67 16.18 -11.70
C GLU A 158 -7.52 15.84 -10.74
N THR A 159 -7.69 14.78 -9.95
CA THR A 159 -6.66 14.29 -9.04
C THR A 159 -5.52 13.63 -9.81
N ASP A 160 -4.32 13.57 -9.21
CA ASP A 160 -3.16 12.94 -9.84
C ASP A 160 -3.45 11.47 -10.19
N ALA A 161 -4.07 10.70 -9.29
CA ALA A 161 -4.40 9.31 -9.57
C ALA A 161 -5.39 9.14 -10.74
N ARG A 162 -6.36 10.05 -10.88
CA ARG A 162 -7.30 10.03 -12.01
C ARG A 162 -6.60 10.38 -13.31
N PHE A 163 -5.74 11.37 -13.27
CA PHE A 163 -4.94 11.81 -14.40
C PHE A 163 -3.99 10.69 -14.88
N LEU A 164 -3.26 10.06 -13.96
CA LEU A 164 -2.36 8.94 -14.26
C LEU A 164 -3.08 7.75 -14.91
N ARG A 165 -4.27 7.39 -14.40
CA ARG A 165 -5.12 6.37 -15.04
C ARG A 165 -5.54 6.75 -16.45
N ARG A 166 -5.87 8.02 -16.68
CA ARG A 166 -6.24 8.53 -18.00
C ARG A 166 -5.07 8.49 -18.97
N LEU A 167 -3.86 8.80 -18.52
CA LEU A 167 -2.66 8.67 -19.34
C LEU A 167 -2.34 7.20 -19.64
N ALA A 168 -2.42 6.32 -18.63
CA ALA A 168 -2.22 4.88 -18.81
C ALA A 168 -3.20 4.28 -19.82
N ALA A 169 -4.48 4.64 -19.73
CA ALA A 169 -5.49 4.17 -20.67
C ALA A 169 -5.21 4.60 -22.14
N ARG A 170 -4.53 5.73 -22.35
CA ARG A 170 -4.16 6.20 -23.70
C ARG A 170 -2.99 5.43 -24.31
N GLU A 171 -2.11 4.89 -23.46
CA GLU A 171 -0.98 4.06 -23.87
C GLU A 171 -1.29 2.57 -23.82
N GLU A 172 -2.52 2.20 -23.45
CA GLU A 172 -2.90 0.80 -23.15
C GLU A 172 -2.06 0.20 -22.01
N TYR A 173 -1.57 1.06 -21.11
CA TYR A 173 -0.78 0.71 -19.94
C TYR A 173 -1.67 0.50 -18.71
N GLU A 174 -1.12 -0.15 -17.70
CA GLU A 174 -1.68 -0.21 -16.36
C GLU A 174 -0.95 0.77 -15.41
N TYR A 175 -1.70 1.24 -14.43
CA TYR A 175 -1.20 2.08 -13.35
C TYR A 175 -1.64 1.51 -12.02
N PHE A 176 -0.68 1.22 -11.17
CA PHE A 176 -0.92 0.76 -9.79
C PHE A 176 0.25 1.11 -8.88
N VAL A 177 0.03 1.01 -7.57
CA VAL A 177 1.05 1.19 -6.54
C VAL A 177 0.95 0.00 -5.60
N ASP A 178 2.07 -0.68 -5.40
CA ASP A 178 2.17 -1.83 -4.50
C ASP A 178 3.37 -1.69 -3.54
N ASP A 179 3.82 -2.79 -2.94
CA ASP A 179 4.95 -2.84 -2.02
C ASP A 179 6.31 -2.61 -2.69
N THR A 180 6.38 -2.82 -3.99
CA THR A 180 7.59 -2.58 -4.77
C THR A 180 7.67 -1.15 -5.29
N GLY A 181 6.57 -0.40 -5.25
CA GLY A 181 6.54 1.01 -5.60
C GLY A 181 5.40 1.41 -6.52
N PHE A 182 5.69 2.41 -7.33
CA PHE A 182 4.80 2.97 -8.34
C PHE A 182 5.08 2.34 -9.69
N HIS A 183 4.05 1.81 -10.34
CA HIS A 183 4.13 1.15 -11.64
C HIS A 183 3.23 1.82 -12.67
N TRP A 184 3.79 2.11 -13.84
CA TRP A 184 3.08 2.64 -14.99
C TRP A 184 3.72 2.08 -16.26
N ARG A 185 3.15 1.00 -16.79
CA ARG A 185 3.76 0.18 -17.84
C ARG A 185 2.73 -0.57 -18.66
N SER A 186 3.18 -1.12 -19.78
CA SER A 186 2.37 -2.02 -20.60
C SER A 186 1.90 -3.23 -19.79
N ARG A 187 0.69 -3.68 -20.09
CA ARG A 187 0.12 -4.85 -19.41
C ARG A 187 0.83 -6.10 -19.90
N ASP A 188 1.61 -6.72 -19.04
CA ASP A 188 2.24 -8.01 -19.33
C ASP A 188 1.22 -9.15 -19.17
N GLN A 189 0.44 -9.40 -20.25
CA GLN A 189 -0.52 -10.51 -20.29
C GLN A 189 0.13 -11.88 -20.58
N ALA A 190 1.42 -11.89 -20.92
CA ALA A 190 2.14 -13.08 -21.36
C ALA A 190 3.11 -13.65 -20.31
N SER A 191 3.24 -13.01 -19.16
CA SER A 191 4.13 -13.49 -18.10
C SER A 191 3.65 -14.84 -17.56
N ALA A 192 4.59 -15.77 -17.40
CA ALA A 192 4.31 -17.02 -16.71
C ALA A 192 3.82 -16.72 -15.26
N PRO A 193 2.88 -17.50 -14.73
CA PRO A 193 2.35 -17.27 -13.38
C PRO A 193 3.53 -17.28 -12.39
N LYS A 194 3.63 -16.22 -11.56
CA LYS A 194 4.70 -16.05 -10.56
C LYS A 194 4.63 -17.09 -9.44
N HIS A 195 3.45 -17.64 -9.21
CA HIS A 195 3.20 -18.62 -8.16
C HIS A 195 2.34 -19.76 -8.68
N VAL A 196 2.67 -20.98 -8.31
CA VAL A 196 1.83 -22.15 -8.52
C VAL A 196 1.19 -22.50 -7.20
N LEU A 197 -0.14 -22.38 -7.14
CA LEU A 197 -0.92 -22.80 -5.98
C LEU A 197 -1.40 -24.22 -6.19
N THR A 198 -1.13 -25.11 -5.25
CA THR A 198 -1.52 -26.51 -5.32
C THR A 198 -2.70 -26.77 -4.41
N TRP A 199 -3.79 -27.27 -4.98
CA TRP A 199 -4.94 -27.74 -4.23
C TRP A 199 -5.00 -29.26 -4.23
N PHE A 200 -5.17 -29.85 -3.06
CA PHE A 200 -5.41 -31.27 -2.89
C PHE A 200 -6.71 -31.49 -2.11
N SER A 201 -7.40 -32.58 -2.41
CA SER A 201 -8.58 -33.01 -1.66
C SER A 201 -8.27 -33.43 -0.22
N ASP A 202 -7.01 -33.76 0.08
CA ASP A 202 -6.57 -34.12 1.43
C ASP A 202 -6.20 -32.88 2.25
N PRO A 203 -6.80 -32.65 3.41
CA PRO A 203 -6.43 -31.54 4.29
C PRO A 203 -4.94 -31.59 4.69
N GLY A 204 -4.26 -30.46 4.58
CA GLY A 204 -2.87 -30.30 5.03
C GLY A 204 -1.80 -30.60 4.00
N ARG A 205 -2.14 -30.88 2.74
CA ARG A 205 -1.18 -31.13 1.65
C ARG A 205 -1.13 -30.04 0.59
N GLY A 206 -2.08 -29.11 0.59
CA GLY A 206 -2.15 -28.04 -0.42
C GLY A 206 -1.89 -26.67 0.16
N ASP A 207 -1.60 -25.72 -0.71
CA ASP A 207 -1.44 -24.30 -0.40
C ASP A 207 -2.81 -23.60 -0.27
N ILE A 208 -3.88 -24.27 -0.73
CA ILE A 208 -5.25 -23.74 -0.76
C ILE A 208 -6.15 -24.61 0.11
N ILE A 209 -6.87 -23.99 1.05
CA ILE A 209 -7.80 -24.66 1.96
C ILE A 209 -9.18 -24.83 1.30
N SER A 210 -9.61 -23.84 0.55
CA SER A 210 -10.90 -23.88 -0.18
C SER A 210 -10.86 -23.01 -1.42
N VAL A 211 -11.61 -23.39 -2.44
CA VAL A 211 -11.83 -22.61 -3.67
C VAL A 211 -13.32 -22.45 -3.87
N SER A 212 -13.77 -21.21 -4.10
CA SER A 212 -15.14 -20.92 -4.57
C SER A 212 -15.04 -20.19 -5.91
N VAL A 213 -15.90 -20.54 -6.84
CA VAL A 213 -16.03 -19.89 -8.15
C VAL A 213 -17.43 -19.35 -8.27
N GLU A 214 -17.55 -18.03 -8.50
CA GLU A 214 -18.81 -17.38 -8.84
C GLU A 214 -18.76 -17.00 -10.33
N SER A 215 -19.82 -17.32 -11.05
CA SER A 215 -19.97 -17.04 -12.47
C SER A 215 -20.98 -15.93 -12.71
#